data_136899c6470dcb5c92bab62f22276805
#
_entry.id   136899c6470dcb5c92bab62f22276805
#
_cell.length_a   1.000
_cell.length_b   1.000
_cell.length_c   1.000
_cell.angle_alpha   90.00
_cell.angle_beta   90.00
_cell.angle_gamma   90.00
#
_symmetry.space_group_name_H-M   'P 1'
#
loop_
_entity.id
_entity.type
_entity.pdbx_description
1 polymer ?
#
loop_
_entity_poly.entity_id
_entity_poly.type
_entity_poly.pdbx_seq_one_letter_code
_entity_poly.pdbx_strand_id
1 'polypeptide(L)'
;MRRILVLLAGLLLVSVPPLVAFFAGGKIMLGGYDVSTREVNTQVAELLQGEQLVPPVALPPAVFASAAIERERPMLVSASRNWDLMNQEYTQRLLMVFKIMKEQHGYDMAILEGYRSPERQNMLAGMGTNVTNAAAFQSWHQYGLAADCAFLRDGKLVISEKDPWAMRGYQLYGEVAESVGLTWGGRWKMMDLGHTELRLPGVMKRKG
;
A
#
# COMPACT_ATOMS: atom_id res chain seq x y z
N MET A 1 -16.48 -45.50 54.45
CA MET A 1 -15.91 -46.44 53.46
C MET A 1 -16.56 -46.34 52.07
N ARG A 2 -17.87 -46.44 51.94
CA ARG A 2 -18.56 -46.41 50.60
C ARG A 2 -18.30 -45.17 49.76
N ARG A 3 -18.22 -43.96 50.34
CA ARG A 3 -17.92 -42.72 49.65
C ARG A 3 -16.46 -42.63 49.12
N ILE A 4 -15.50 -43.18 49.87
CA ILE A 4 -14.10 -43.22 49.45
C ILE A 4 -13.88 -44.19 48.31
N LEU A 5 -14.59 -45.35 48.33
CA LEU A 5 -14.56 -46.32 47.23
C LEU A 5 -15.12 -45.73 45.93
N VAL A 6 -16.20 -44.94 46.00
CA VAL A 6 -16.79 -44.31 44.82
C VAL A 6 -15.86 -43.25 44.25
N LEU A 7 -15.18 -42.45 45.10
CA LEU A 7 -14.22 -41.45 44.67
C LEU A 7 -12.97 -42.11 44.03
N LEU A 8 -12.46 -43.21 44.56
CA LEU A 8 -11.34 -43.94 44.02
C LEU A 8 -11.71 -44.62 42.69
N ALA A 9 -12.92 -45.17 42.57
CA ALA A 9 -13.40 -45.71 41.32
C ALA A 9 -13.55 -44.63 40.22
N GLY A 10 -14.07 -43.46 40.56
CA GLY A 10 -14.19 -42.31 39.68
C GLY A 10 -12.82 -41.79 39.21
N LEU A 11 -11.86 -41.71 40.13
CA LEU A 11 -10.47 -41.28 39.77
C LEU A 11 -9.81 -42.28 38.82
N LEU A 12 -9.97 -43.60 39.05
CA LEU A 12 -9.48 -44.66 38.16
C LEU A 12 -10.11 -44.60 36.78
N LEU A 13 -11.40 -44.33 36.69
CA LEU A 13 -12.15 -44.28 35.43
C LEU A 13 -11.72 -43.10 34.55
N VAL A 14 -11.27 -42.00 35.16
CA VAL A 14 -10.83 -40.81 34.45
C VAL A 14 -9.32 -40.88 34.07
N SER A 15 -8.49 -41.48 34.96
CA SER A 15 -7.04 -41.50 34.77
C SER A 15 -6.48 -42.68 33.94
N VAL A 16 -7.14 -43.84 34.02
CA VAL A 16 -6.65 -45.05 33.33
C VAL A 16 -6.73 -44.94 31.82
N PRO A 17 -7.81 -44.45 31.18
CA PRO A 17 -7.85 -44.35 29.73
C PRO A 17 -6.73 -43.53 29.09
N PRO A 18 -6.41 -42.31 29.58
CA PRO A 18 -5.31 -41.56 29.01
C PRO A 18 -3.94 -42.16 29.28
N LEU A 19 -3.76 -42.86 30.41
CA LEU A 19 -2.52 -43.55 30.73
C LEU A 19 -2.30 -44.77 29.83
N VAL A 20 -3.34 -45.54 29.58
CA VAL A 20 -3.30 -46.66 28.64
C VAL A 20 -3.03 -46.18 27.21
N ALA A 21 -3.65 -45.08 26.79
CA ALA A 21 -3.39 -44.49 25.49
C ALA A 21 -1.93 -44.00 25.35
N PHE A 22 -1.39 -43.42 26.43
CA PHE A 22 0.01 -42.98 26.46
C PHE A 22 1.01 -44.12 26.36
N PHE A 23 0.80 -45.21 27.11
CA PHE A 23 1.69 -46.38 27.11
C PHE A 23 1.49 -47.31 25.92
N ALA A 24 0.32 -47.36 25.30
CA ALA A 24 0.04 -48.14 24.10
C ALA A 24 0.61 -47.49 22.82
N GLY A 25 1.33 -46.38 22.93
CA GLY A 25 1.94 -45.70 21.76
C GLY A 25 0.90 -45.14 20.79
N GLY A 26 -0.36 -45.04 21.24
CA GLY A 26 -1.43 -44.43 20.45
C GLY A 26 -1.21 -42.92 20.35
N LYS A 27 -0.91 -42.45 19.16
CA LYS A 27 -0.98 -41.00 18.85
C LYS A 27 -2.44 -40.57 19.08
N ILE A 28 -2.66 -39.74 20.09
CA ILE A 28 -3.96 -39.08 20.25
C ILE A 28 -4.08 -38.09 19.07
N MET A 29 -4.76 -38.52 18.02
CA MET A 29 -5.16 -37.64 16.93
C MET A 29 -6.26 -36.74 17.47
N LEU A 30 -5.91 -35.55 17.89
CA LEU A 30 -6.87 -34.48 18.03
C LEU A 30 -7.40 -34.18 16.62
N GLY A 31 -8.63 -34.60 16.36
CA GLY A 31 -9.27 -34.42 15.05
C GLY A 31 -9.19 -32.94 14.66
N GLY A 32 -8.50 -32.63 13.60
CA GLY A 32 -8.43 -31.30 13.01
C GLY A 32 -7.05 -30.79 12.63
N TYR A 33 -5.96 -31.47 13.00
CA TYR A 33 -4.61 -31.06 12.55
C TYR A 33 -3.79 -32.27 12.12
N ASP A 34 -3.99 -32.72 10.89
CA ASP A 34 -3.06 -33.62 10.24
C ASP A 34 -1.98 -32.78 9.53
N VAL A 35 -0.81 -32.70 10.18
CA VAL A 35 0.38 -32.01 9.62
C VAL A 35 0.98 -32.83 8.46
N SER A 36 0.55 -34.08 8.24
CA SER A 36 1.08 -34.97 7.22
C SER A 36 0.33 -34.95 5.88
N THR A 37 -0.90 -34.48 5.86
CA THR A 37 -1.60 -34.09 4.65
C THR A 37 -1.63 -32.59 4.54
N ARG A 38 -0.56 -32.00 4.01
CA ARG A 38 -0.69 -30.79 3.23
C ARG A 38 -1.55 -31.17 2.02
N GLU A 39 -2.84 -31.27 2.22
CA GLU A 39 -3.76 -31.07 1.11
C GLU A 39 -3.45 -29.64 0.65
N VAL A 40 -2.59 -29.55 -0.35
CA VAL A 40 -2.46 -28.35 -1.13
C VAL A 40 -3.89 -28.08 -1.58
N ASN A 41 -4.51 -27.04 -1.03
CA ASN A 41 -5.83 -26.64 -1.48
C ASN A 41 -5.69 -26.45 -2.99
N THR A 42 -6.20 -27.42 -3.77
CA THR A 42 -6.02 -27.45 -5.22
C THR A 42 -6.60 -26.20 -5.85
N GLN A 43 -7.65 -25.60 -5.27
CA GLN A 43 -8.17 -24.29 -5.69
C GLN A 43 -7.15 -23.18 -5.48
N VAL A 44 -6.45 -23.15 -4.34
CA VAL A 44 -5.38 -22.17 -4.11
C VAL A 44 -4.19 -22.45 -5.00
N ALA A 45 -3.83 -23.71 -5.22
CA ALA A 45 -2.76 -24.09 -6.13
C ALA A 45 -3.11 -23.80 -7.59
N GLU A 46 -4.36 -23.98 -8.02
CA GLU A 46 -4.84 -23.59 -9.35
C GLU A 46 -4.90 -22.09 -9.52
N LEU A 47 -5.35 -21.34 -8.50
CA LEU A 47 -5.30 -19.88 -8.48
C LEU A 47 -3.86 -19.35 -8.53
N LEU A 48 -2.93 -20.00 -7.80
CA LEU A 48 -1.52 -19.63 -7.81
C LEU A 48 -0.76 -20.11 -9.06
N GLN A 49 -1.22 -21.18 -9.74
CA GLN A 49 -0.67 -21.61 -11.03
C GLN A 49 -1.16 -20.74 -12.19
N GLY A 50 -2.34 -20.14 -12.06
CA GLY A 50 -2.85 -19.13 -12.99
C GLY A 50 -2.29 -17.74 -12.75
N GLU A 51 -1.87 -17.42 -11.54
CA GLU A 51 -1.03 -16.29 -11.25
C GLU A 51 0.42 -16.65 -11.62
N GLN A 52 0.76 -16.50 -12.89
CA GLN A 52 2.13 -16.11 -13.16
C GLN A 52 2.40 -14.95 -12.23
N LEU A 53 3.42 -15.06 -11.38
CA LEU A 53 4.05 -13.91 -10.74
C LEU A 53 4.37 -12.95 -11.89
N VAL A 54 3.42 -12.07 -12.19
CA VAL A 54 3.64 -11.03 -13.17
C VAL A 54 4.85 -10.30 -12.61
N PRO A 55 5.98 -10.28 -13.34
CA PRO A 55 7.14 -9.55 -12.87
C PRO A 55 6.62 -8.19 -12.44
N PRO A 56 7.07 -7.62 -11.30
CA PRO A 56 6.59 -6.35 -10.81
C PRO A 56 6.53 -5.41 -12.00
N VAL A 57 5.38 -4.77 -12.20
CA VAL A 57 5.15 -3.88 -13.35
C VAL A 57 6.39 -3.02 -13.48
N ALA A 58 7.06 -3.09 -14.64
CA ALA A 58 8.28 -2.34 -14.85
C ALA A 58 8.00 -0.89 -14.46
N LEU A 59 8.82 -0.34 -13.55
CA LEU A 59 8.68 1.04 -13.10
C LEU A 59 8.52 1.93 -14.32
N PRO A 60 7.59 2.89 -14.31
CA PRO A 60 7.42 3.81 -15.42
C PRO A 60 8.79 4.39 -15.78
N PRO A 61 9.16 4.45 -17.05
CA PRO A 61 10.48 4.91 -17.43
C PRO A 61 10.74 6.28 -16.80
N ALA A 62 11.98 6.52 -16.36
CA ALA A 62 12.44 7.79 -15.80
C ALA A 62 12.44 8.94 -16.86
N VAL A 63 11.49 8.93 -17.77
CA VAL A 63 11.29 9.84 -18.91
C VAL A 63 11.14 11.31 -18.49
N PHE A 64 11.05 11.55 -17.19
CA PHE A 64 10.62 12.85 -16.67
C PHE A 64 11.73 13.79 -16.22
N ALA A 65 12.98 13.50 -16.56
CA ALA A 65 14.05 14.50 -16.54
C ALA A 65 14.05 15.35 -17.84
N SER A 66 12.87 15.56 -18.45
CA SER A 66 12.82 16.29 -19.72
C SER A 66 12.73 17.80 -19.48
N ALA A 67 13.39 18.55 -20.36
CA ALA A 67 13.32 20.01 -20.41
C ALA A 67 11.90 20.60 -20.48
N ALA A 68 10.88 19.77 -20.75
CA ALA A 68 9.47 20.16 -20.73
C ALA A 68 8.94 20.34 -19.30
N ILE A 69 9.30 19.44 -18.35
CA ILE A 69 8.92 19.56 -16.93
C ILE A 69 9.60 20.76 -16.30
N GLU A 70 10.89 20.96 -16.61
CA GLU A 70 11.67 22.09 -16.11
C GLU A 70 11.06 23.43 -16.55
N ARG A 71 10.50 23.46 -17.75
CA ARG A 71 9.88 24.67 -18.31
C ARG A 71 8.50 24.95 -17.72
N GLU A 72 7.68 23.89 -17.53
CA GLU A 72 6.32 24.04 -17.00
C GLU A 72 6.26 24.14 -15.47
N ARG A 73 7.15 23.45 -14.78
CA ARG A 73 7.22 23.37 -13.30
C ARG A 73 8.66 23.35 -12.80
N PRO A 74 9.37 24.50 -12.77
CA PRO A 74 10.77 24.56 -12.34
C PRO A 74 11.04 23.94 -10.97
N MET A 75 10.07 23.97 -10.08
CA MET A 75 10.16 23.35 -8.74
C MET A 75 10.28 21.83 -8.75
N LEU A 76 9.94 21.18 -9.87
CA LEU A 76 10.05 19.72 -10.00
C LEU A 76 11.44 19.24 -10.43
N VAL A 77 12.35 20.14 -10.78
CA VAL A 77 13.74 19.79 -11.19
C VAL A 77 14.45 19.00 -10.08
N SER A 78 14.29 19.45 -8.84
CA SER A 78 14.89 18.79 -7.67
C SER A 78 13.96 17.79 -6.97
N ALA A 79 12.82 17.45 -7.57
CA ALA A 79 11.88 16.47 -7.03
C ALA A 79 12.42 15.05 -7.19
N SER A 80 12.33 14.23 -6.13
CA SER A 80 12.72 12.83 -6.20
C SER A 80 11.59 11.99 -6.81
N ARG A 81 11.94 11.18 -7.80
CA ARG A 81 11.10 10.17 -8.42
C ARG A 81 11.63 8.76 -8.17
N ASN A 82 12.53 8.63 -7.19
CA ASN A 82 13.12 7.36 -6.84
C ASN A 82 12.13 6.53 -6.01
N TRP A 83 11.65 5.44 -6.58
CA TRP A 83 10.73 4.50 -5.95
C TRP A 83 11.33 3.78 -4.75
N ASP A 84 12.66 3.58 -4.71
CA ASP A 84 13.34 2.91 -3.60
C ASP A 84 13.30 3.73 -2.29
N LEU A 85 13.04 5.03 -2.39
CA LEU A 85 12.89 5.92 -1.24
C LEU A 85 11.43 5.96 -0.72
N MET A 86 10.53 5.25 -1.37
CA MET A 86 9.12 5.23 -1.00
C MET A 86 8.80 4.00 -0.14
N ASN A 87 7.79 4.14 0.71
CA ASN A 87 7.29 3.02 1.51
C ASN A 87 6.75 1.91 0.61
N GLN A 88 7.10 0.66 0.89
CA GLN A 88 6.75 -0.48 0.05
C GLN A 88 5.22 -0.66 -0.10
N GLU A 89 4.47 -0.55 0.99
CA GLU A 89 3.02 -0.70 0.95
C GLU A 89 2.35 0.42 0.13
N TYR A 90 2.80 1.65 0.32
CA TYR A 90 2.32 2.78 -0.47
C TYR A 90 2.65 2.60 -1.96
N THR A 91 3.88 2.19 -2.28
CA THR A 91 4.34 1.93 -3.65
C THR A 91 3.47 0.88 -4.34
N GLN A 92 3.16 -0.24 -3.67
CA GLN A 92 2.31 -1.29 -4.23
C GLN A 92 0.90 -0.78 -4.54
N ARG A 93 0.30 -0.01 -3.63
CA ARG A 93 -1.01 0.59 -3.84
C ARG A 93 -1.00 1.60 -4.99
N LEU A 94 0.02 2.45 -5.07
CA LEU A 94 0.14 3.42 -6.14
C LEU A 94 0.34 2.77 -7.51
N LEU A 95 1.14 1.70 -7.60
CA LEU A 95 1.30 0.91 -8.82
C LEU A 95 0.00 0.22 -9.24
N MET A 96 -0.80 -0.25 -8.28
CA MET A 96 -2.14 -0.77 -8.55
C MET A 96 -3.04 0.32 -9.14
N VAL A 97 -3.01 1.54 -8.56
CA VAL A 97 -3.74 2.69 -9.11
C VAL A 97 -3.32 2.96 -10.57
N PHE A 98 -2.01 3.01 -10.84
CA PHE A 98 -1.50 3.24 -12.19
C PHE A 98 -1.99 2.18 -13.17
N LYS A 99 -1.97 0.91 -12.75
CA LYS A 99 -2.48 -0.20 -13.56
C LYS A 99 -3.96 -0.03 -13.88
N ILE A 100 -4.80 0.22 -12.87
CA ILE A 100 -6.25 0.41 -13.06
C ILE A 100 -6.52 1.62 -13.96
N MET A 101 -5.85 2.74 -13.73
CA MET A 101 -6.00 3.95 -14.54
C MET A 101 -5.65 3.70 -16.01
N LYS A 102 -4.61 2.91 -16.28
CA LYS A 102 -4.23 2.53 -17.64
C LYS A 102 -5.23 1.56 -18.26
N GLU A 103 -5.51 0.46 -17.59
CA GLU A 103 -6.27 -0.66 -18.16
C GLU A 103 -7.78 -0.37 -18.29
N GLN A 104 -8.36 0.33 -17.30
CA GLN A 104 -9.78 0.57 -17.25
C GLN A 104 -10.20 1.95 -17.76
N HIS A 105 -9.32 2.94 -17.62
CA HIS A 105 -9.66 4.33 -17.95
C HIS A 105 -8.83 4.91 -19.09
N GLY A 106 -7.78 4.22 -19.56
CA GLY A 106 -6.94 4.66 -20.67
C GLY A 106 -5.98 5.82 -20.34
N TYR A 107 -5.67 6.03 -19.05
CA TYR A 107 -4.73 7.06 -18.60
C TYR A 107 -3.38 6.45 -18.25
N ASP A 108 -2.35 6.77 -19.01
CA ASP A 108 -0.97 6.56 -18.59
C ASP A 108 -0.58 7.60 -17.53
N MET A 109 0.03 7.15 -16.44
CA MET A 109 0.38 8.00 -15.31
C MET A 109 1.88 8.10 -15.09
N ALA A 110 2.27 9.17 -14.44
CA ALA A 110 3.65 9.43 -14.05
C ALA A 110 3.73 10.06 -12.67
N ILE A 111 4.76 9.68 -11.91
CA ILE A 111 5.09 10.33 -10.65
C ILE A 111 5.87 11.61 -10.94
N LEU A 112 5.44 12.72 -10.35
CA LEU A 112 6.11 14.01 -10.41
C LEU A 112 7.08 14.19 -9.25
N GLU A 113 6.64 13.82 -8.04
CA GLU A 113 7.42 13.83 -6.82
C GLU A 113 6.93 12.71 -5.89
N GLY A 114 7.85 11.90 -5.37
CA GLY A 114 7.59 10.88 -4.36
C GLY A 114 8.17 11.29 -3.02
N TYR A 115 9.29 10.65 -2.61
CA TYR A 115 9.99 11.03 -1.39
C TYR A 115 10.49 12.48 -1.45
N ARG A 116 10.32 13.20 -0.35
CA ARG A 116 10.77 14.60 -0.20
C ARG A 116 11.66 14.72 1.02
N SER A 117 12.91 15.17 0.81
CA SER A 117 13.82 15.38 1.92
C SER A 117 13.36 16.55 2.83
N PRO A 118 13.78 16.58 4.11
CA PRO A 118 13.50 17.70 5.01
C PRO A 118 13.96 19.05 4.46
N GLU A 119 15.14 19.09 3.81
CA GLU A 119 15.71 20.30 3.22
C GLU A 119 14.80 20.82 2.10
N ARG A 120 14.35 19.91 1.21
CA ARG A 120 13.43 20.27 0.14
C ARG A 120 12.08 20.73 0.68
N GLN A 121 11.56 20.08 1.73
CA GLN A 121 10.33 20.51 2.38
C GLN A 121 10.45 21.91 2.96
N ASN A 122 11.57 22.23 3.63
CA ASN A 122 11.83 23.57 4.17
C ASN A 122 11.95 24.63 3.06
N MET A 123 12.61 24.28 1.95
CA MET A 123 12.68 25.16 0.79
C MET A 123 11.28 25.49 0.24
N LEU A 124 10.42 24.48 0.07
CA LEU A 124 9.06 24.66 -0.42
C LEU A 124 8.19 25.44 0.58
N ALA A 125 8.32 25.21 1.88
CA ALA A 125 7.63 25.96 2.93
C ALA A 125 8.05 27.44 2.94
N GLY A 126 9.32 27.73 2.66
CA GLY A 126 9.83 29.09 2.51
C GLY A 126 9.27 29.86 1.31
N MET A 127 8.71 29.15 0.31
CA MET A 127 8.05 29.76 -0.86
C MET A 127 6.60 30.21 -0.59
N GLY A 128 6.06 29.89 0.58
CA GLY A 128 4.75 30.34 1.03
C GLY A 128 3.66 29.27 1.02
N THR A 129 2.54 29.59 1.65
CA THR A 129 1.40 28.68 1.88
C THR A 129 0.69 28.25 0.61
N ASN A 130 0.89 28.95 -0.51
CA ASN A 130 0.36 28.55 -1.82
C ASN A 130 1.10 27.34 -2.42
N VAL A 131 2.31 27.02 -1.91
CA VAL A 131 3.13 25.90 -2.37
C VAL A 131 2.95 24.69 -1.47
N THR A 132 3.01 24.91 -0.16
CA THR A 132 2.73 23.87 0.85
C THR A 132 2.34 24.49 2.18
N ASN A 133 1.40 23.84 2.88
CA ASN A 133 1.04 24.18 4.25
C ASN A 133 1.81 23.36 5.29
N ALA A 134 2.62 22.39 4.84
CA ALA A 134 3.37 21.50 5.71
C ALA A 134 4.80 22.00 5.93
N ALA A 135 5.22 22.13 7.18
CA ALA A 135 6.62 22.31 7.55
C ALA A 135 7.39 20.98 7.50
N ALA A 136 8.70 21.02 7.76
CA ALA A 136 9.51 19.82 7.89
C ALA A 136 8.88 18.83 8.88
N PHE A 137 8.89 17.55 8.52
CA PHE A 137 8.29 16.42 9.26
C PHE A 137 6.75 16.49 9.41
N GLN A 138 6.07 17.30 8.63
CA GLN A 138 4.60 17.41 8.59
C GLN A 138 3.99 17.01 7.24
N SER A 139 4.81 16.47 6.34
CA SER A 139 4.37 15.98 5.03
C SER A 139 4.62 14.49 4.92
N TRP A 140 3.65 13.75 4.42
CA TRP A 140 3.75 12.31 4.17
C TRP A 140 4.82 11.97 3.13
N HIS A 141 5.16 12.88 2.23
CA HIS A 141 6.29 12.73 1.30
C HIS A 141 7.62 12.46 2.02
N GLN A 142 7.84 13.03 3.21
CA GLN A 142 9.08 12.85 3.97
C GLN A 142 9.22 11.45 4.58
N TYR A 143 8.14 10.68 4.60
CA TYR A 143 8.11 9.28 5.04
C TYR A 143 8.00 8.30 3.88
N GLY A 144 8.07 8.81 2.63
CA GLY A 144 7.85 8.00 1.43
C GLY A 144 6.41 7.50 1.29
N LEU A 145 5.46 8.13 1.96
CA LEU A 145 4.06 7.72 2.07
C LEU A 145 3.12 8.61 1.26
N ALA A 146 3.65 9.44 0.38
CA ALA A 146 2.89 10.29 -0.52
C ALA A 146 3.58 10.44 -1.87
N ALA A 147 2.79 10.73 -2.90
CA ALA A 147 3.29 11.12 -4.21
C ALA A 147 2.34 12.10 -4.90
N ASP A 148 2.95 12.97 -5.69
CA ASP A 148 2.28 13.82 -6.65
C ASP A 148 2.42 13.19 -8.03
N CYS A 149 1.29 13.01 -8.72
CA CYS A 149 1.20 12.31 -10.00
C CYS A 149 0.54 13.19 -11.07
N ALA A 150 0.80 12.85 -12.32
CA ALA A 150 0.13 13.46 -13.47
C ALA A 150 -0.02 12.42 -14.59
N PHE A 151 -0.56 12.85 -15.72
CA PHE A 151 -0.88 11.98 -16.83
C PHE A 151 0.07 12.18 -18.00
N LEU A 152 0.16 11.13 -18.81
CA LEU A 152 0.82 11.14 -20.10
C LEU A 152 -0.25 11.02 -21.20
N ARG A 153 -0.20 11.93 -22.16
CA ARG A 153 -0.99 11.84 -23.38
C ARG A 153 -0.01 11.91 -24.56
N ASP A 154 0.02 10.84 -25.35
CA ASP A 154 0.95 10.71 -26.49
C ASP A 154 2.44 10.93 -26.08
N GLY A 155 2.82 10.38 -24.90
CA GLY A 155 4.15 10.50 -24.34
C GLY A 155 4.51 11.88 -23.77
N LYS A 156 3.56 12.83 -23.77
CA LYS A 156 3.75 14.17 -23.20
C LYS A 156 3.04 14.29 -21.85
N LEU A 157 3.71 14.94 -20.92
CA LEU A 157 3.16 15.20 -19.58
C LEU A 157 2.04 16.24 -19.67
N VAL A 158 0.89 15.91 -19.07
CA VAL A 158 -0.27 16.80 -18.93
C VAL A 158 -0.58 16.97 -17.44
N ILE A 159 -0.28 18.16 -16.91
CA ILE A 159 -0.48 18.51 -15.48
C ILE A 159 -1.67 19.46 -15.31
N SER A 160 -2.09 20.13 -16.39
CA SER A 160 -3.01 21.25 -16.32
C SER A 160 -4.40 20.85 -15.87
N GLU A 161 -4.87 21.43 -14.77
CA GLU A 161 -6.26 21.33 -14.29
C GLU A 161 -7.28 22.04 -15.22
N LYS A 162 -6.79 22.85 -16.16
CA LYS A 162 -7.62 23.53 -17.18
C LYS A 162 -7.88 22.64 -18.39
N ASP A 163 -7.14 21.55 -18.55
CA ASP A 163 -7.39 20.57 -19.60
C ASP A 163 -8.55 19.64 -19.16
N PRO A 164 -9.70 19.62 -19.87
CA PRO A 164 -10.85 18.82 -19.46
C PRO A 164 -10.55 17.32 -19.38
N TRP A 165 -9.65 16.82 -20.24
CA TRP A 165 -9.23 15.41 -20.20
C TRP A 165 -8.42 15.12 -18.94
N ALA A 166 -7.46 15.99 -18.59
CA ALA A 166 -6.67 15.83 -17.36
C ALA A 166 -7.55 15.97 -16.11
N MET A 167 -8.50 16.92 -16.09
CA MET A 167 -9.44 17.08 -14.98
C MET A 167 -10.28 15.83 -14.75
N ARG A 168 -10.81 15.23 -15.82
CA ARG A 168 -11.51 13.95 -15.74
C ARG A 168 -10.58 12.84 -15.23
N GLY A 169 -9.34 12.81 -15.70
CA GLY A 169 -8.32 11.88 -15.23
C GLY A 169 -8.08 11.99 -13.73
N TYR A 170 -7.95 13.21 -13.19
CA TYR A 170 -7.77 13.43 -11.76
C TYR A 170 -8.95 12.97 -10.92
N GLN A 171 -10.18 13.15 -11.39
CA GLN A 171 -11.37 12.65 -10.69
C GLN A 171 -11.34 11.11 -10.61
N LEU A 172 -11.09 10.44 -11.74
CA LEU A 172 -10.95 8.98 -11.79
C LEU A 172 -9.77 8.49 -10.94
N TYR A 173 -8.63 9.19 -11.01
CA TYR A 173 -7.46 8.89 -10.19
C TYR A 173 -7.79 8.92 -8.70
N GLY A 174 -8.51 9.94 -8.25
CA GLY A 174 -8.95 10.05 -6.87
C GLY A 174 -9.86 8.91 -6.44
N GLU A 175 -10.86 8.56 -7.26
CA GLU A 175 -11.78 7.44 -6.99
C GLU A 175 -11.03 6.11 -6.90
N VAL A 176 -10.12 5.85 -7.83
CA VAL A 176 -9.30 4.63 -7.84
C VAL A 176 -8.34 4.60 -6.64
N ALA A 177 -7.67 5.72 -6.32
CA ALA A 177 -6.78 5.81 -5.17
C ALA A 177 -7.51 5.53 -3.84
N GLU A 178 -8.69 6.13 -3.66
CA GLU A 178 -9.54 5.90 -2.49
C GLU A 178 -10.02 4.44 -2.41
N SER A 179 -10.30 3.79 -3.53
CA SER A 179 -10.73 2.38 -3.57
C SER A 179 -9.66 1.40 -3.09
N VAL A 180 -8.38 1.76 -3.22
CA VAL A 180 -7.25 0.95 -2.72
C VAL A 180 -6.75 1.44 -1.35
N GLY A 181 -7.50 2.32 -0.68
CA GLY A 181 -7.22 2.79 0.68
C GLY A 181 -6.16 3.89 0.78
N LEU A 182 -5.94 4.65 -0.29
CA LEU A 182 -5.16 5.88 -0.24
C LEU A 182 -6.07 7.08 0.08
N THR A 183 -5.51 8.14 0.63
CA THR A 183 -6.19 9.42 0.77
C THR A 183 -5.82 10.29 -0.44
N TRP A 184 -6.82 10.88 -1.09
CA TRP A 184 -6.63 11.78 -2.23
C TRP A 184 -6.73 13.24 -1.83
N GLY A 185 -5.79 14.06 -2.27
CA GLY A 185 -5.73 15.50 -1.98
C GLY A 185 -6.82 16.34 -2.66
N GLY A 186 -7.48 15.79 -3.68
CA GLY A 186 -8.60 16.46 -4.34
C GLY A 186 -9.84 16.68 -3.47
N ARG A 187 -9.92 16.01 -2.30
CA ARG A 187 -10.98 16.21 -1.30
C ARG A 187 -10.66 17.34 -0.31
N TRP A 188 -9.47 17.89 -0.36
CA TRP A 188 -9.07 18.93 0.57
C TRP A 188 -9.66 20.29 0.20
N LYS A 189 -9.74 21.21 1.20
CA LYS A 189 -10.21 22.57 0.95
C LYS A 189 -9.32 23.31 -0.08
N MET A 190 -8.02 23.11 -0.01
CA MET A 190 -7.07 23.46 -1.06
C MET A 190 -6.83 22.19 -1.87
N MET A 191 -7.58 22.02 -2.94
CA MET A 191 -7.53 20.82 -3.79
C MET A 191 -6.11 20.64 -4.33
N ASP A 192 -5.57 19.45 -4.08
CA ASP A 192 -4.33 18.96 -4.69
C ASP A 192 -4.65 17.69 -5.47
N LEU A 193 -5.01 17.88 -6.73
CA LEU A 193 -5.58 16.81 -7.55
C LEU A 193 -4.57 15.71 -7.89
N GLY A 194 -3.27 16.04 -7.94
CA GLY A 194 -2.20 15.09 -8.21
C GLY A 194 -1.76 14.29 -6.99
N HIS A 195 -2.12 14.74 -5.80
CA HIS A 195 -1.61 14.20 -4.54
C HIS A 195 -2.38 12.98 -4.04
N THR A 196 -1.63 11.94 -3.66
CA THR A 196 -2.17 10.84 -2.84
C THR A 196 -1.21 10.49 -1.71
N GLU A 197 -1.77 9.99 -0.60
CA GLU A 197 -0.99 9.61 0.58
C GLU A 197 -1.56 8.38 1.29
N LEU A 198 -0.69 7.58 1.92
CA LEU A 198 -1.07 6.50 2.82
C LEU A 198 -0.85 6.95 4.26
N ARG A 199 -1.93 7.10 5.01
CA ARG A 199 -1.90 7.53 6.41
C ARG A 199 -1.72 6.33 7.32
N LEU A 200 -0.50 6.15 7.85
CA LEU A 200 -0.20 5.10 8.82
C LEU A 200 -0.20 5.66 10.24
N PRO A 201 -0.92 5.00 11.18
CA PRO A 201 -0.91 5.40 12.58
C PRO A 201 0.51 5.42 13.16
N GLY A 202 0.84 6.44 13.93
CA GLY A 202 2.12 6.54 14.65
C GLY A 202 3.31 7.02 13.81
N VAL A 203 3.19 7.20 12.50
CA VAL A 203 4.28 7.70 11.65
C VAL A 203 4.48 9.20 11.82
N MET A 204 3.43 9.99 11.67
CA MET A 204 3.49 11.41 11.98
C MET A 204 3.04 11.68 13.42
N LYS A 205 3.88 12.34 14.21
CA LYS A 205 3.48 12.85 15.52
C LYS A 205 2.45 13.97 15.33
N ARG A 206 1.27 13.82 15.92
CA ARG A 206 0.32 14.93 16.02
C ARG A 206 1.03 16.08 16.73
N LYS A 207 0.93 17.29 16.19
CA LYS A 207 1.20 18.48 16.99
C LYS A 207 0.25 18.45 18.19
N GLY A 208 0.82 18.38 19.41
CA GLY A 208 0.10 18.64 20.63
C GLY A 208 -0.31 20.11 20.71
#